data_b7efcee5ac00cc07a30a7504e94a6fc0
#
_entry.id   b7efcee5ac00cc07a30a7504e94a6fc0
#
_cell.length_a   1.000
_cell.length_b   1.000
_cell.length_c   1.000
_cell.angle_alpha   90.00
_cell.angle_beta   90.00
_cell.angle_gamma   90.00
#
_symmetry.space_group_name_H-M   'P 1'
#
loop_
_entity.id
_entity.type
_entity.pdbx_description
1 polymer ?
#
loop_
_entity_poly.entity_id
_entity_poly.type
_entity_poly.pdbx_seq_one_letter_code
_entity_poly.pdbx_strand_id
1 'polypeptide(L)'
;MGTLYAYRDKTPSIGAGTVLFDSAEITGDVVIGEGSLIGAGVKIIGDSHGPVRIGSRVQILENTVLHLLPDNELIIDDDAVIGPGAMIHGCHIGRGSIVEPGAIVCDGSATGAESVVRAGACVKQRDRFGDRSILDGFPARLIGTLTGPPPVPGWALPPAAVAALRKVPR
;
A
#
# COMPACT_ATOMS: atom_id res chain seq x y z
N MET A 1 -7.57 15.89 -9.00
CA MET A 1 -7.53 14.43 -9.24
C MET A 1 -6.11 14.06 -9.64
N GLY A 2 -5.56 12.96 -9.11
CA GLY A 2 -4.20 12.52 -9.39
C GLY A 2 -3.93 12.31 -10.87
N THR A 3 -2.66 12.25 -11.26
CA THR A 3 -2.25 12.10 -12.66
C THR A 3 -2.11 10.62 -13.00
N LEU A 4 -2.79 10.19 -14.06
CA LEU A 4 -2.72 8.83 -14.57
C LEU A 4 -1.91 8.80 -15.87
N TYR A 5 -0.94 7.90 -15.94
CA TYR A 5 -0.10 7.69 -17.12
C TYR A 5 -0.33 6.30 -17.70
N ALA A 6 -0.60 6.22 -19.00
CA ALA A 6 -0.56 4.95 -19.70
C ALA A 6 0.90 4.52 -19.91
N TYR A 7 1.15 3.21 -19.80
CA TYR A 7 2.41 2.60 -20.21
C TYR A 7 2.10 1.52 -21.26
N ARG A 8 2.55 1.75 -22.50
CA ARG A 8 2.16 0.94 -23.66
C ARG A 8 0.63 0.87 -23.78
N ASP A 9 0.06 -0.32 -23.79
CA ASP A 9 -1.40 -0.59 -23.85
C ASP A 9 -2.09 -0.65 -22.48
N LYS A 10 -1.34 -0.41 -21.39
CA LYS A 10 -1.86 -0.49 -20.02
C LYS A 10 -2.16 0.89 -19.45
N THR A 11 -3.35 1.03 -18.91
CA THR A 11 -3.83 2.25 -18.27
C THR A 11 -4.33 1.93 -16.86
N PRO A 12 -4.02 2.77 -15.86
CA PRO A 12 -4.52 2.56 -14.52
C PRO A 12 -6.05 2.51 -14.45
N SER A 13 -6.58 1.60 -13.64
CA SER A 13 -8.00 1.46 -13.35
C SER A 13 -8.26 1.77 -11.88
N ILE A 14 -9.19 2.70 -11.63
CA ILE A 14 -9.48 3.21 -10.30
C ILE A 14 -10.92 2.89 -9.93
N GLY A 15 -11.13 2.19 -8.82
CA GLY A 15 -12.44 1.80 -8.32
C GLY A 15 -13.29 2.99 -7.86
N ALA A 16 -14.61 2.79 -7.86
CA ALA A 16 -15.58 3.80 -7.46
C ALA A 16 -15.33 4.29 -6.02
N GLY A 17 -15.53 5.58 -5.78
CA GLY A 17 -15.37 6.18 -4.44
C GLY A 17 -13.92 6.29 -3.95
N THR A 18 -12.94 5.88 -4.76
CA THR A 18 -11.53 6.05 -4.40
C THR A 18 -11.10 7.51 -4.57
N VAL A 19 -10.43 8.01 -3.55
CA VAL A 19 -9.94 9.40 -3.50
C VAL A 19 -8.47 9.43 -3.93
N LEU A 20 -8.17 10.19 -4.98
CA LEU A 20 -6.81 10.46 -5.44
C LEU A 20 -6.47 11.93 -5.15
N PHE A 21 -5.45 12.17 -4.35
CA PHE A 21 -4.90 13.52 -4.19
C PHE A 21 -4.24 14.01 -5.49
N ASP A 22 -4.31 15.30 -5.75
CA ASP A 22 -3.87 15.89 -7.03
C ASP A 22 -2.40 15.60 -7.38
N SER A 23 -1.53 15.46 -6.38
CA SER A 23 -0.11 15.17 -6.56
C SER A 23 0.22 13.67 -6.58
N ALA A 24 -0.76 12.79 -6.51
CA ALA A 24 -0.53 11.37 -6.72
C ALA A 24 -0.32 11.08 -8.21
N GLU A 25 0.63 10.20 -8.51
CA GLU A 25 0.93 9.76 -9.88
C GLU A 25 0.86 8.24 -9.98
N ILE A 26 0.10 7.75 -10.95
CA ILE A 26 -0.15 6.32 -11.14
C ILE A 26 0.13 5.97 -12.59
N THR A 27 1.02 5.01 -12.81
CA THR A 27 1.52 4.67 -14.16
C THR A 27 1.28 3.20 -14.49
N GLY A 28 0.69 2.95 -15.65
CA GLY A 28 0.68 1.65 -16.32
C GLY A 28 -0.32 0.64 -15.76
N ASP A 29 0.12 -0.61 -15.61
CA ASP A 29 -0.73 -1.74 -15.20
C ASP A 29 -1.00 -1.71 -13.68
N VAL A 30 -1.88 -0.81 -13.28
CA VAL A 30 -2.29 -0.62 -11.89
C VAL A 30 -3.80 -0.74 -11.80
N VAL A 31 -4.28 -1.57 -10.86
CA VAL A 31 -5.70 -1.65 -10.50
C VAL A 31 -5.83 -1.30 -9.02
N ILE A 32 -6.71 -0.35 -8.73
CA ILE A 32 -7.05 0.07 -7.35
C ILE A 32 -8.54 -0.17 -7.14
N GLY A 33 -8.88 -0.88 -6.07
CA GLY A 33 -10.25 -1.20 -5.71
C GLY A 33 -11.05 0.02 -5.21
N GLU A 34 -12.28 -0.22 -4.82
CA GLU A 34 -13.25 0.81 -4.42
C GLU A 34 -12.93 1.41 -3.05
N GLY A 35 -13.34 2.66 -2.84
CA GLY A 35 -13.30 3.33 -1.53
C GLY A 35 -11.91 3.48 -0.92
N SER A 36 -10.87 3.43 -1.73
CA SER A 36 -9.48 3.58 -1.29
C SER A 36 -9.06 5.05 -1.23
N LEU A 37 -7.93 5.31 -0.56
CA LEU A 37 -7.33 6.63 -0.45
C LEU A 37 -5.87 6.58 -0.93
N ILE A 38 -5.55 7.39 -1.93
CA ILE A 38 -4.19 7.56 -2.43
C ILE A 38 -3.77 8.99 -2.11
N GLY A 39 -2.86 9.11 -1.15
CA GLY A 39 -2.43 10.38 -0.56
C GLY A 39 -1.53 11.22 -1.46
N ALA A 40 -1.24 12.42 -0.97
CA ALA A 40 -0.40 13.38 -1.69
C ALA A 40 1.02 12.83 -1.92
N GLY A 41 1.57 13.05 -3.11
CA GLY A 41 2.93 12.65 -3.46
C GLY A 41 3.14 11.14 -3.62
N VAL A 42 2.10 10.32 -3.52
CA VAL A 42 2.19 8.87 -3.76
C VAL A 42 2.55 8.59 -5.21
N LYS A 43 3.49 7.66 -5.42
CA LYS A 43 3.89 7.16 -6.74
C LYS A 43 3.59 5.67 -6.82
N ILE A 44 2.78 5.26 -7.79
CA ILE A 44 2.46 3.86 -8.05
C ILE A 44 2.86 3.53 -9.50
N ILE A 45 3.78 2.59 -9.65
CA ILE A 45 4.40 2.32 -10.94
C ILE A 45 4.22 0.85 -11.29
N GLY A 46 3.27 0.56 -12.18
CA GLY A 46 3.04 -0.74 -12.80
C GLY A 46 3.49 -0.72 -14.27
N ASP A 47 4.80 -0.58 -14.47
CA ASP A 47 5.42 -0.47 -15.80
C ASP A 47 5.76 -1.83 -16.43
N SER A 48 6.87 -1.93 -17.16
CA SER A 48 7.31 -3.17 -17.80
C SER A 48 7.73 -4.28 -16.84
N HIS A 49 7.85 -4.00 -15.56
CA HIS A 49 8.32 -4.96 -14.56
C HIS A 49 7.21 -5.88 -14.04
N GLY A 50 5.97 -5.40 -14.03
CA GLY A 50 4.84 -6.23 -13.64
C GLY A 50 3.63 -5.43 -13.14
N PRO A 51 2.52 -6.12 -12.84
CA PRO A 51 1.29 -5.50 -12.41
C PRO A 51 1.33 -5.09 -10.93
N VAL A 52 0.58 -4.02 -10.61
CA VAL A 52 0.25 -3.60 -9.25
C VAL A 52 -1.24 -3.80 -9.03
N ARG A 53 -1.61 -4.53 -8.00
CA ARG A 53 -3.00 -4.83 -7.64
C ARG A 53 -3.26 -4.40 -6.21
N ILE A 54 -4.11 -3.41 -6.05
CA ILE A 54 -4.49 -2.83 -4.77
C ILE A 54 -5.97 -3.09 -4.57
N GLY A 55 -6.32 -3.66 -3.44
CA GLY A 55 -7.68 -4.00 -3.07
C GLY A 55 -8.56 -2.78 -2.79
N SER A 56 -9.71 -3.04 -2.19
CA SER A 56 -10.69 -2.04 -1.80
C SER A 56 -10.44 -1.52 -0.39
N ARG A 57 -10.83 -0.27 -0.12
CA ARG A 57 -10.69 0.40 1.19
C ARG A 57 -9.24 0.42 1.72
N VAL A 58 -8.29 0.42 0.80
CA VAL A 58 -6.86 0.54 1.11
C VAL A 58 -6.49 2.01 1.25
N GLN A 59 -5.67 2.33 2.23
CA GLN A 59 -5.08 3.66 2.36
C GLN A 59 -3.59 3.59 2.06
N ILE A 60 -3.14 4.39 1.10
CA ILE A 60 -1.72 4.59 0.79
C ILE A 60 -1.43 6.06 1.04
N LEU A 61 -0.67 6.32 2.10
CA LEU A 61 -0.52 7.68 2.60
C LEU A 61 0.71 8.39 2.00
N GLU A 62 0.90 9.62 2.38
CA GLU A 62 1.71 10.63 1.71
C GLU A 62 3.13 10.14 1.40
N ASN A 63 3.60 10.44 0.19
CA ASN A 63 4.96 10.18 -0.27
C ASN A 63 5.39 8.69 -0.28
N THR A 64 4.44 7.78 -0.22
CA THR A 64 4.70 6.34 -0.38
C THR A 64 5.03 6.03 -1.84
N VAL A 65 5.97 5.13 -2.07
CA VAL A 65 6.34 4.65 -3.40
C VAL A 65 6.05 3.16 -3.52
N LEU A 66 5.30 2.79 -4.55
CA LEU A 66 5.03 1.41 -4.94
C LEU A 66 5.69 1.13 -6.28
N HIS A 67 6.56 0.14 -6.32
CA HIS A 67 7.22 -0.33 -7.54
C HIS A 67 7.52 -1.83 -7.43
N LEU A 68 8.26 -2.40 -8.38
CA LEU A 68 8.62 -3.82 -8.34
C LEU A 68 9.81 -4.11 -9.28
N LEU A 69 10.50 -5.23 -9.03
CA LEU A 69 11.51 -5.77 -9.93
C LEU A 69 10.84 -6.48 -11.12
N PRO A 70 11.59 -6.72 -12.23
CA PRO A 70 11.08 -7.48 -13.38
C PRO A 70 10.54 -8.85 -13.00
N ASP A 71 9.52 -9.30 -13.75
CA ASP A 71 8.88 -10.61 -13.62
C ASP A 71 8.26 -10.87 -12.23
N ASN A 72 7.77 -9.83 -11.59
CA ASN A 72 7.15 -9.86 -10.27
C ASN A 72 5.75 -9.24 -10.33
N GLU A 73 5.07 -9.23 -9.21
CA GLU A 73 3.81 -8.51 -8.98
C GLU A 73 3.80 -7.86 -7.60
N LEU A 74 3.04 -6.80 -7.45
CA LEU A 74 2.81 -6.14 -6.17
C LEU A 74 1.34 -6.24 -5.84
N ILE A 75 1.02 -6.85 -4.69
CA ILE A 75 -0.35 -7.05 -4.23
C ILE A 75 -0.52 -6.42 -2.85
N ILE A 76 -1.53 -5.59 -2.70
CA ILE A 76 -2.00 -5.08 -1.41
C ILE A 76 -3.46 -5.47 -1.31
N ASP A 77 -3.77 -6.33 -0.36
CA ASP A 77 -5.14 -6.81 -0.16
C ASP A 77 -6.04 -5.74 0.49
N ASP A 78 -7.35 -6.00 0.50
CA ASP A 78 -8.37 -5.11 1.07
C ASP A 78 -8.05 -4.63 2.49
N ASP A 79 -8.52 -3.45 2.81
CA ASP A 79 -8.47 -2.87 4.15
C ASP A 79 -7.05 -2.63 4.72
N ALA A 80 -5.99 -2.79 3.92
CA ALA A 80 -4.63 -2.50 4.35
C ALA A 80 -4.38 -0.99 4.46
N VAL A 81 -3.49 -0.60 5.38
CA VAL A 81 -3.08 0.78 5.58
C VAL A 81 -1.56 0.89 5.45
N ILE A 82 -1.12 1.68 4.50
CA ILE A 82 0.30 1.94 4.23
C ILE A 82 0.64 3.35 4.70
N GLY A 83 1.49 3.46 5.69
CA GLY A 83 1.88 4.71 6.33
C GLY A 83 2.73 5.62 5.45
N PRO A 84 2.80 6.92 5.80
CA PRO A 84 3.56 7.90 5.04
C PRO A 84 5.03 7.50 4.84
N GLY A 85 5.56 7.78 3.66
CA GLY A 85 6.97 7.57 3.34
C GLY A 85 7.43 6.12 3.29
N ALA A 86 6.52 5.16 3.23
CA ALA A 86 6.88 3.76 3.05
C ALA A 86 7.38 3.48 1.62
N MET A 87 8.23 2.46 1.49
CA MET A 87 8.66 1.91 0.21
C MET A 87 8.13 0.48 0.10
N ILE A 88 7.20 0.27 -0.82
CA ILE A 88 6.58 -1.04 -1.06
C ILE A 88 7.02 -1.54 -2.43
N HIS A 89 7.73 -2.64 -2.46
CA HIS A 89 8.38 -3.10 -3.68
C HIS A 89 8.11 -4.59 -3.92
N GLY A 90 7.30 -4.90 -4.96
CA GLY A 90 7.04 -6.25 -5.47
C GLY A 90 6.69 -7.32 -4.44
N CYS A 91 5.90 -6.98 -3.44
CA CYS A 91 5.55 -7.85 -2.31
C CYS A 91 4.03 -8.12 -2.25
N HIS A 92 3.62 -8.95 -1.32
CA HIS A 92 2.22 -9.17 -0.98
C HIS A 92 1.95 -8.72 0.46
N ILE A 93 1.12 -7.69 0.62
CA ILE A 93 0.62 -7.22 1.92
C ILE A 93 -0.77 -7.80 2.14
N GLY A 94 -0.91 -8.63 3.18
CA GLY A 94 -2.16 -9.31 3.50
C GLY A 94 -3.26 -8.34 3.98
N ARG A 95 -4.51 -8.79 3.84
CA ARG A 95 -5.71 -8.02 4.19
C ARG A 95 -5.65 -7.45 5.61
N GLY A 96 -6.07 -6.20 5.77
CA GLY A 96 -6.15 -5.54 7.06
C GLY A 96 -4.80 -5.28 7.74
N SER A 97 -3.70 -5.50 7.04
CA SER A 97 -2.36 -5.25 7.58
C SER A 97 -2.03 -3.77 7.61
N ILE A 98 -1.14 -3.42 8.54
CA ILE A 98 -0.66 -2.05 8.71
C ILE A 98 0.85 -2.03 8.46
N VAL A 99 1.28 -1.20 7.53
CA VAL A 99 2.68 -0.85 7.34
C VAL A 99 2.89 0.54 7.92
N GLU A 100 3.63 0.63 9.01
CA GLU A 100 3.85 1.90 9.70
C GLU A 100 4.78 2.83 8.90
N PRO A 101 4.78 4.15 9.22
CA PRO A 101 5.52 5.14 8.45
C PRO A 101 7.00 4.79 8.25
N GLY A 102 7.50 5.02 7.03
CA GLY A 102 8.90 4.83 6.68
C GLY A 102 9.38 3.38 6.60
N ALA A 103 8.50 2.40 6.73
CA ALA A 103 8.89 1.00 6.57
C ALA A 103 9.19 0.64 5.10
N ILE A 104 10.02 -0.37 4.92
CA ILE A 104 10.42 -0.90 3.62
C ILE A 104 9.99 -2.35 3.53
N VAL A 105 9.28 -2.73 2.46
CA VAL A 105 8.88 -4.12 2.20
C VAL A 105 9.37 -4.50 0.81
N CYS A 106 10.30 -5.48 0.76
CA CYS A 106 11.05 -5.79 -0.45
C CYS A 106 10.40 -6.88 -1.31
N ASP A 107 10.90 -7.01 -2.54
CA ASP A 107 10.38 -7.93 -3.56
C ASP A 107 10.31 -9.39 -3.11
N GLY A 108 9.22 -10.04 -3.51
CA GLY A 108 8.99 -11.45 -3.23
C GLY A 108 8.68 -11.75 -1.76
N SER A 109 8.68 -10.74 -0.89
CA SER A 109 8.26 -10.93 0.50
C SER A 109 6.73 -10.95 0.63
N ALA A 110 6.25 -11.49 1.73
CA ALA A 110 4.84 -11.49 2.06
C ALA A 110 4.61 -11.32 3.55
N THR A 111 3.65 -10.48 3.90
CA THR A 111 3.07 -10.42 5.24
C THR A 111 1.68 -11.04 5.19
N GLY A 112 1.34 -11.88 6.15
CA GLY A 112 -0.01 -12.43 6.26
C GLY A 112 -1.04 -11.36 6.60
N ALA A 113 -2.31 -11.76 6.65
CA ALA A 113 -3.40 -10.87 7.00
C ALA A 113 -3.25 -10.29 8.42
N GLU A 114 -3.78 -9.10 8.62
CA GLU A 114 -3.86 -8.45 9.93
C GLU A 114 -2.50 -8.32 10.65
N SER A 115 -1.42 -8.19 9.88
CA SER A 115 -0.05 -8.05 10.38
C SER A 115 0.35 -6.57 10.52
N VAL A 116 1.38 -6.31 11.32
CA VAL A 116 1.94 -4.97 11.50
C VAL A 116 3.42 -4.99 11.16
N VAL A 117 3.83 -4.16 10.21
CA VAL A 117 5.23 -3.83 9.94
C VAL A 117 5.54 -2.51 10.63
N ARG A 118 6.42 -2.55 11.62
CA ARG A 118 6.74 -1.38 12.47
C ARG A 118 7.45 -0.27 11.69
N ALA A 119 7.35 0.94 12.21
CA ALA A 119 7.98 2.12 11.62
C ALA A 119 9.48 1.90 11.39
N GLY A 120 9.96 2.24 10.18
CA GLY A 120 11.37 2.09 9.80
C GLY A 120 11.87 0.64 9.67
N ALA A 121 11.04 -0.36 9.85
CA ALA A 121 11.43 -1.75 9.64
C ALA A 121 11.69 -2.04 8.16
N CYS A 122 12.55 -3.02 7.88
CA CYS A 122 12.84 -3.48 6.52
C CYS A 122 12.59 -4.99 6.40
N VAL A 123 11.48 -5.35 5.77
CA VAL A 123 11.19 -6.75 5.39
C VAL A 123 12.01 -7.10 4.16
N LYS A 124 12.95 -8.03 4.30
CA LYS A 124 13.89 -8.39 3.22
C LYS A 124 13.19 -9.12 2.08
N GLN A 125 13.87 -9.16 0.95
CA GLN A 125 13.46 -9.95 -0.20
C GLN A 125 13.18 -11.40 0.19
N ARG A 126 12.05 -11.92 -0.28
CA ARG A 126 11.61 -13.32 -0.13
C ARG A 126 11.28 -13.76 1.31
N ASP A 127 11.38 -12.86 2.30
CA ASP A 127 10.91 -13.18 3.65
C ASP A 127 9.38 -13.34 3.63
N ARG A 128 8.89 -14.37 4.32
CA ARG A 128 7.45 -14.66 4.41
C ARG A 128 7.04 -14.83 5.85
N PHE A 129 5.99 -14.11 6.22
CA PHE A 129 5.43 -14.12 7.58
C PHE A 129 3.95 -14.46 7.53
N GLY A 130 3.49 -15.20 8.52
CA GLY A 130 2.08 -15.60 8.64
C GLY A 130 1.17 -14.45 9.09
N ASP A 131 -0.10 -14.80 9.28
CA ASP A 131 -1.12 -13.84 9.74
C ASP A 131 -0.78 -13.28 11.12
N ARG A 132 -1.22 -12.03 11.36
CA ARG A 132 -1.10 -11.35 12.66
C ARG A 132 0.33 -11.23 13.19
N SER A 133 1.30 -11.24 12.29
CA SER A 133 2.70 -11.04 12.63
C SER A 133 2.98 -9.59 13.02
N ILE A 134 3.79 -9.39 14.05
CA ILE A 134 4.39 -8.11 14.39
C ILE A 134 5.86 -8.15 13.96
N LEU A 135 6.22 -7.32 12.98
CA LEU A 135 7.55 -7.30 12.37
C LEU A 135 8.25 -6.00 12.72
N ASP A 136 9.49 -6.09 13.21
CA ASP A 136 10.28 -4.93 13.59
C ASP A 136 11.76 -5.12 13.28
N GLY A 137 12.46 -4.03 13.06
CA GLY A 137 13.90 -4.00 12.89
C GLY A 137 14.38 -3.88 11.44
N PHE A 138 15.68 -3.79 11.29
CA PHE A 138 16.40 -3.68 10.02
C PHE A 138 17.59 -4.66 10.04
N PRO A 139 17.45 -5.91 9.54
CA PRO A 139 16.27 -6.52 8.91
C PRO A 139 15.14 -6.80 9.89
N ALA A 140 13.91 -6.77 9.38
CA ALA A 140 12.73 -7.06 10.18
C ALA A 140 12.71 -8.53 10.65
N ARG A 141 12.26 -8.70 11.89
CA ARG A 141 12.07 -10.02 12.50
C ARG A 141 10.69 -10.10 13.12
N LEU A 142 10.16 -11.30 13.21
CA LEU A 142 8.95 -11.58 13.96
C LEU A 142 9.22 -11.37 15.46
N ILE A 143 8.59 -10.36 16.05
CA ILE A 143 8.76 -10.02 17.47
C ILE A 143 7.53 -10.39 18.32
N GLY A 144 6.44 -10.77 17.70
CA GLY A 144 5.21 -11.17 18.37
C GLY A 144 4.09 -11.47 17.40
N THR A 145 2.97 -11.90 17.95
CA THR A 145 1.75 -12.22 17.21
C THR A 145 0.56 -11.53 17.85
N LEU A 146 -0.27 -10.89 17.05
CA LEU A 146 -1.51 -10.26 17.52
C LEU A 146 -2.58 -11.31 17.82
N THR A 147 -3.44 -11.04 18.80
CA THR A 147 -4.59 -11.89 19.15
C THR A 147 -5.84 -11.57 18.32
N GLY A 148 -5.84 -10.49 17.59
CA GLY A 148 -6.93 -10.03 16.72
C GLY A 148 -6.40 -9.02 15.68
N PRO A 149 -7.31 -8.42 14.88
CA PRO A 149 -6.91 -7.43 13.89
C PRO A 149 -6.28 -6.21 14.59
N PRO A 150 -5.24 -5.60 13.97
CA PRO A 150 -4.65 -4.39 14.50
C PRO A 150 -5.67 -3.23 14.48
N PRO A 151 -5.66 -2.36 15.49
CA PRO A 151 -6.50 -1.17 15.46
C PRO A 151 -6.06 -0.22 14.35
N VAL A 152 -7.01 0.54 13.79
CA VAL A 152 -6.69 1.60 12.84
C VAL A 152 -5.76 2.60 13.51
N PRO A 153 -4.58 2.90 12.93
CA PRO A 153 -3.63 3.83 13.52
C PRO A 153 -4.20 5.24 13.62
N GLY A 154 -3.82 5.99 14.65
CA GLY A 154 -4.27 7.37 14.81
C GLY A 154 -3.80 8.35 13.71
N TRP A 155 -2.82 7.95 12.90
CA TRP A 155 -2.35 8.71 11.74
C TRP A 155 -3.07 8.34 10.43
N ALA A 156 -3.95 7.35 10.44
CA ALA A 156 -4.80 6.98 9.30
C ALA A 156 -6.23 7.51 9.49
N LEU A 157 -6.96 7.63 8.40
CA LEU A 157 -8.35 8.04 8.45
C LEU A 157 -9.27 6.84 8.69
N PRO A 158 -10.31 6.96 9.52
CA PRO A 158 -11.36 5.95 9.54
C PRO A 158 -12.10 5.92 8.18
N PRO A 159 -12.65 4.78 7.75
CA PRO A 159 -13.28 4.64 6.43
C PRO A 159 -14.36 5.70 6.14
N ALA A 160 -15.15 6.07 7.13
CA ALA A 160 -16.17 7.11 6.99
C ALA A 160 -15.55 8.50 6.69
N ALA A 161 -14.38 8.80 7.23
CA ALA A 161 -13.67 10.04 6.96
C ALA A 161 -13.08 10.06 5.54
N VAL A 162 -12.61 8.93 5.04
CA VAL A 162 -12.17 8.80 3.64
C VAL A 162 -13.32 9.13 2.70
N ALA A 163 -14.49 8.54 2.93
CA ALA A 163 -15.69 8.79 2.12
C ALA A 163 -16.17 10.25 2.20
N ALA A 164 -15.83 10.97 3.27
CA ALA A 164 -16.20 12.37 3.48
C ALA A 164 -15.22 13.39 2.88
N LEU A 165 -14.06 12.97 2.41
CA LEU A 165 -13.07 13.87 1.81
C LEU A 165 -13.64 14.58 0.58
N ARG A 166 -13.38 15.88 0.49
CA ARG A 166 -13.82 16.75 -0.62
C ARG A 166 -12.68 17.66 -1.03
N LYS A 167 -12.46 17.77 -2.32
CA LYS A 167 -11.61 18.83 -2.85
C LYS A 167 -12.36 20.16 -2.74
N VAL A 168 -11.73 21.14 -2.11
CA VAL A 168 -12.28 22.49 -2.02
C VAL A 168 -11.92 23.25 -3.30
N PRO A 169 -12.90 23.78 -4.05
CA PRO A 169 -12.62 24.66 -5.19
C PRO A 169 -11.83 25.90 -4.73
N ARG A 170 -10.88 26.34 -5.54
CA ARG A 170 -10.18 27.61 -5.33
C ARG A 170 -11.03 28.76 -5.79
#